data_2c04869fb91a44415b50ea25ea3e6c8d
#
_entry.id   2c04869fb91a44415b50ea25ea3e6c8d
#
_cell.length_a   1.000
_cell.length_b   1.000
_cell.length_c   1.000
_cell.angle_alpha   90.00
_cell.angle_beta   90.00
_cell.angle_gamma   90.00
#
_symmetry.space_group_name_H-M   'P 1'
#
loop_
_entity.id
_entity.type
_entity.pdbx_description
1 polymer ?
#
loop_
_entity_poly.entity_id
_entity_poly.type
_entity_poly.pdbx_seq_one_letter_code
_entity_poly.pdbx_strand_id
1 'polypeptide(L)'
;MKSIYAYEFTKVYGPLGYLDAANFSNQAKHKEIVDKANQQKRQRLAHEAYLKHFINDLHQEIPLWAYVDLLTISDISFLYSISERPLKETIAHRFGLTMNRGPEILGQYMHSMTIIRNL
;
A
#
# COMPACT_ATOMS: atom_id res chain seq x y z
N MET A 1 -5.62 1.68 -8.58
CA MET A 1 -5.21 0.63 -7.64
C MET A 1 -4.83 1.17 -6.27
N LYS A 2 -3.99 2.20 -6.17
CA LYS A 2 -3.56 2.75 -4.88
C LYS A 2 -4.73 3.14 -3.99
N SER A 3 -5.71 3.86 -4.53
CA SER A 3 -6.88 4.31 -3.77
C SER A 3 -7.73 3.15 -3.28
N ILE A 4 -7.92 2.13 -4.11
CA ILE A 4 -8.72 0.96 -3.75
C ILE A 4 -8.02 0.16 -2.65
N TYR A 5 -6.70 -0.06 -2.78
CA TYR A 5 -5.95 -0.75 -1.76
C TYR A 5 -6.01 -0.01 -0.42
N ALA A 6 -5.78 1.30 -0.43
CA ALA A 6 -5.81 2.12 0.78
C ALA A 6 -7.19 2.09 1.45
N TYR A 7 -8.24 2.20 0.66
CA TYR A 7 -9.62 2.19 1.18
C TYR A 7 -9.96 0.85 1.85
N GLU A 8 -9.73 -0.25 1.15
CA GLU A 8 -10.08 -1.57 1.67
C GLU A 8 -9.21 -1.96 2.86
N PHE A 9 -7.92 -1.63 2.82
CA PHE A 9 -7.02 -1.90 3.94
C PHE A 9 -7.45 -1.10 5.18
N THR A 10 -7.74 0.17 5.02
CA THR A 10 -8.14 1.05 6.13
C THR A 10 -9.44 0.59 6.77
N LYS A 11 -10.39 0.08 5.98
CA LYS A 11 -11.64 -0.47 6.52
C LYS A 11 -11.41 -1.61 7.50
N VAL A 12 -10.38 -2.43 7.27
CA VAL A 12 -10.09 -3.60 8.10
C VAL A 12 -9.17 -3.27 9.25
N TYR A 13 -8.10 -2.53 8.99
CA TYR A 13 -6.99 -2.34 9.94
C TYR A 13 -6.86 -0.91 10.47
N GLY A 14 -7.65 0.03 9.96
CA GLY A 14 -7.55 1.44 10.36
C GLY A 14 -6.52 2.22 9.55
N PRO A 15 -6.51 3.56 9.67
CA PRO A 15 -5.65 4.41 8.83
C PRO A 15 -4.15 4.24 9.09
N LEU A 16 -3.75 3.76 10.26
CA LEU A 16 -2.35 3.53 10.64
C LEU A 16 -1.99 2.05 10.72
N GLY A 17 -2.92 1.14 10.38
CA GLY A 17 -2.68 -0.30 10.46
C GLY A 17 -1.57 -0.79 9.55
N TYR A 18 -1.23 -0.03 8.50
CA TYR A 18 -0.14 -0.39 7.59
C TYR A 18 1.24 -0.36 8.26
N LEU A 19 1.35 0.28 9.42
CA LEU A 19 2.60 0.32 10.19
C LEU A 19 2.83 -0.95 11.01
N ASP A 20 1.80 -1.75 11.20
CA ASP A 20 1.88 -2.97 12.01
C ASP A 20 2.19 -4.17 11.12
N ALA A 21 3.40 -4.72 11.27
CA ALA A 21 3.84 -5.88 10.51
C ALA A 21 2.96 -7.13 10.74
N ALA A 22 2.26 -7.20 11.86
CA ALA A 22 1.37 -8.32 12.17
C ALA A 22 0.17 -8.41 11.21
N ASN A 23 -0.17 -7.31 10.53
CA ASN A 23 -1.25 -7.29 9.54
C ASN A 23 -0.83 -7.84 8.17
N PHE A 24 0.40 -8.30 8.04
CA PHE A 24 0.96 -8.81 6.79
C PHE A 24 1.54 -10.20 6.98
N SER A 25 1.59 -10.96 5.89
CA SER A 25 2.08 -12.34 5.93
C SER A 25 3.60 -12.44 5.88
N ASN A 26 4.30 -11.39 5.40
CA ASN A 26 5.76 -11.38 5.30
C ASN A 26 6.31 -10.12 5.93
N GLN A 27 6.80 -10.25 7.16
CA GLN A 27 7.26 -9.12 7.96
C GLN A 27 8.54 -8.49 7.41
N ALA A 28 9.44 -9.29 6.83
CA ALA A 28 10.67 -8.76 6.23
C ALA A 28 10.38 -7.86 5.03
N LYS A 29 9.47 -8.29 4.16
CA LYS A 29 9.05 -7.50 3.00
C LYS A 29 8.32 -6.23 3.44
N HIS A 30 7.47 -6.34 4.45
CA HIS A 30 6.79 -5.18 5.02
C HIS A 30 7.79 -4.14 5.50
N LYS A 31 8.82 -4.56 6.21
CA LYS A 31 9.86 -3.66 6.72
C LYS A 31 10.60 -2.94 5.58
N GLU A 32 10.97 -3.68 4.53
CA GLU A 32 11.64 -3.09 3.37
C GLU A 32 10.81 -1.98 2.73
N ILE A 33 9.52 -2.23 2.55
CA ILE A 33 8.61 -1.26 1.91
C ILE A 33 8.45 -0.03 2.79
N VAL A 34 8.25 -0.22 4.09
CA VAL A 34 8.09 0.89 5.04
C VAL A 34 9.36 1.73 5.11
N ASP A 35 10.53 1.10 5.17
CA ASP A 35 11.81 1.81 5.21
C ASP A 35 12.02 2.65 3.94
N LYS A 36 11.73 2.08 2.78
CA LYS A 36 11.83 2.78 1.50
C LYS A 36 10.90 3.98 1.44
N ALA A 37 9.66 3.79 1.87
CA ALA A 37 8.67 4.88 1.85
C ALA A 37 9.04 5.97 2.86
N ASN A 38 9.63 5.61 3.99
CA ASN A 38 10.11 6.60 4.97
C ASN A 38 11.23 7.46 4.40
N GLN A 39 12.12 6.91 3.59
CA GLN A 39 13.13 7.69 2.90
C GLN A 39 12.50 8.68 1.93
N GLN A 40 11.54 8.23 1.14
CA GLN A 40 10.82 9.09 0.20
C GLN A 40 10.04 10.19 0.93
N LYS A 41 9.45 9.86 2.07
CA LYS A 41 8.77 10.82 2.93
C LYS A 41 9.68 11.97 3.33
N ARG A 42 10.91 11.67 3.76
CA ARG A 42 11.88 12.69 4.14
C ARG A 42 12.24 13.59 2.98
N GLN A 43 12.43 13.02 1.78
CA GLN A 43 12.78 13.78 0.59
C GLN A 43 11.64 14.70 0.15
N ARG A 44 10.40 14.27 0.32
CA ARG A 44 9.22 15.00 -0.17
C ARG A 44 8.66 16.00 0.83
N LEU A 45 9.08 15.94 2.10
CA LEU A 45 8.60 16.87 3.14
C LEU A 45 8.76 18.33 2.76
N ALA A 46 9.83 18.67 2.05
CA ALA A 46 10.09 20.05 1.64
C ALA A 46 9.12 20.55 0.56
N HIS A 47 8.46 19.63 -0.15
CA HIS A 47 7.65 19.95 -1.31
C HIS A 47 6.15 19.71 -1.10
N GLU A 48 5.77 18.93 -0.08
CA GLU A 48 4.38 18.49 0.13
C GLU A 48 3.85 19.10 1.42
N ALA A 49 3.08 20.18 1.28
CA ALA A 49 2.58 20.93 2.43
C ALA A 49 1.73 20.06 3.38
N TYR A 50 0.92 19.15 2.83
CA TYR A 50 0.05 18.30 3.66
C TYR A 50 0.87 17.29 4.48
N LEU A 51 2.02 16.82 3.97
CA LEU A 51 2.90 15.95 4.73
C LEU A 51 3.52 16.68 5.91
N LYS A 52 3.94 17.93 5.71
CA LYS A 52 4.44 18.78 6.79
C LYS A 52 3.38 19.00 7.85
N HIS A 53 2.13 19.20 7.42
CA HIS A 53 1.02 19.39 8.34
C HIS A 53 0.85 18.20 9.26
N PHE A 54 0.80 16.97 8.70
CA PHE A 54 0.64 15.77 9.51
C PHE A 54 1.82 15.50 10.43
N ILE A 55 3.05 15.74 9.98
CA ILE A 55 4.25 15.36 10.72
C ILE A 55 4.69 16.46 11.69
N ASN A 56 4.75 17.71 11.23
CA ASN A 56 5.30 18.81 12.00
C ASN A 56 4.24 19.52 12.84
N ASP A 57 3.06 19.77 12.27
CA ASP A 57 2.03 20.57 12.93
C ASP A 57 1.15 19.75 13.85
N LEU A 58 0.75 18.55 13.42
CA LEU A 58 -0.15 17.68 14.18
C LEU A 58 0.59 16.61 14.98
N HIS A 59 1.89 16.42 14.75
CA HIS A 59 2.69 15.37 15.38
C HIS A 59 2.07 13.97 15.18
N GLN A 60 1.46 13.73 14.02
CA GLN A 60 0.76 12.49 13.70
C GLN A 60 1.49 11.73 12.58
N GLU A 61 1.34 10.40 12.61
CA GLU A 61 1.75 9.58 11.49
C GLU A 61 0.82 9.83 10.29
N ILE A 62 1.35 9.62 9.09
CA ILE A 62 0.59 9.82 7.86
C ILE A 62 -0.40 8.68 7.68
N PRO A 63 -1.71 8.96 7.51
CA PRO A 63 -2.68 7.89 7.25
C PRO A 63 -2.43 7.24 5.88
N LEU A 64 -2.88 6.00 5.73
CA LEU A 64 -2.59 5.23 4.51
C LEU A 64 -3.06 5.92 3.24
N TRP A 65 -4.21 6.61 3.24
CA TRP A 65 -4.72 7.27 2.04
C TRP A 65 -3.77 8.35 1.51
N ALA A 66 -2.95 8.96 2.38
CA ALA A 66 -1.91 9.92 1.98
C ALA A 66 -0.58 9.21 1.74
N TYR A 67 -0.29 8.16 2.51
CA TYR A 67 0.97 7.42 2.44
C TYR A 67 1.15 6.73 1.08
N VAL A 68 0.06 6.27 0.45
CA VAL A 68 0.15 5.60 -0.86
C VAL A 68 0.69 6.52 -1.96
N ASP A 69 0.61 7.84 -1.78
CA ASP A 69 1.21 8.78 -2.73
C ASP A 69 2.75 8.72 -2.73
N LEU A 70 3.34 8.22 -1.66
CA LEU A 70 4.79 8.02 -1.55
C LEU A 70 5.24 6.70 -2.16
N LEU A 71 4.31 5.81 -2.48
CA LEU A 71 4.60 4.48 -2.96
C LEU A 71 4.49 4.41 -4.48
N THR A 72 5.33 3.56 -5.08
CA THR A 72 5.23 3.24 -6.50
C THR A 72 4.20 2.12 -6.70
N ILE A 73 3.84 1.86 -7.97
CA ILE A 73 3.00 0.70 -8.31
C ILE A 73 3.69 -0.59 -7.87
N SER A 74 5.02 -0.65 -7.96
CA SER A 74 5.79 -1.80 -7.49
C SER A 74 5.60 -2.03 -5.99
N ASP A 75 5.65 -0.95 -5.20
CA ASP A 75 5.45 -1.04 -3.76
C ASP A 75 4.05 -1.51 -3.41
N ILE A 76 3.03 -1.01 -4.10
CA ILE A 76 1.64 -1.44 -3.90
C ILE A 76 1.48 -2.92 -4.26
N SER A 77 2.11 -3.36 -5.36
CA SER A 77 2.10 -4.77 -5.75
C SER A 77 2.69 -5.66 -4.65
N PHE A 78 3.81 -5.25 -4.05
CA PHE A 78 4.41 -5.98 -2.94
C PHE A 78 3.52 -5.99 -1.70
N LEU A 79 2.96 -4.84 -1.32
CA LEU A 79 2.04 -4.78 -0.16
C LEU A 79 0.83 -5.69 -0.37
N TYR A 80 0.27 -5.67 -1.57
CA TYR A 80 -0.84 -6.56 -1.91
C TYR A 80 -0.41 -8.02 -1.75
N SER A 81 0.77 -8.39 -2.26
CA SER A 81 1.24 -9.77 -2.24
C SER A 81 1.42 -10.32 -0.82
N ILE A 82 1.80 -9.48 0.13
CA ILE A 82 1.98 -9.86 1.53
C ILE A 82 0.75 -9.58 2.41
N SER A 83 -0.33 -9.07 1.83
CA SER A 83 -1.58 -8.87 2.54
C SER A 83 -2.28 -10.21 2.81
N GLU A 84 -3.13 -10.24 3.83
CA GLU A 84 -3.88 -11.44 4.16
C GLU A 84 -4.91 -11.76 3.08
N ARG A 85 -5.22 -13.06 2.93
CA ARG A 85 -6.09 -13.52 1.85
C ARG A 85 -7.49 -12.89 1.85
N PRO A 86 -8.18 -12.71 2.98
CA PRO A 86 -9.50 -12.07 2.96
C PRO A 86 -9.47 -10.66 2.35
N LEU A 87 -8.41 -9.89 2.65
CA LEU A 87 -8.25 -8.56 2.06
C LEU A 87 -7.99 -8.64 0.56
N LYS A 88 -7.12 -9.57 0.13
CA LYS A 88 -6.85 -9.80 -1.30
C LYS A 88 -8.12 -10.17 -2.05
N GLU A 89 -8.96 -11.02 -1.47
CA GLU A 89 -10.24 -11.40 -2.08
C GLU A 89 -11.16 -10.20 -2.23
N THR A 90 -11.27 -9.36 -1.19
CA THR A 90 -12.08 -8.16 -1.25
C THR A 90 -11.63 -7.22 -2.36
N ILE A 91 -10.32 -7.01 -2.47
CA ILE A 91 -9.75 -6.13 -3.51
C ILE A 91 -9.99 -6.72 -4.90
N ALA A 92 -9.75 -8.03 -5.06
CA ALA A 92 -9.97 -8.71 -6.35
C ALA A 92 -11.42 -8.60 -6.80
N HIS A 93 -12.37 -8.73 -5.87
CA HIS A 93 -13.80 -8.58 -6.17
C HIS A 93 -14.13 -7.17 -6.68
N ARG A 94 -13.43 -6.16 -6.18
CA ARG A 94 -13.60 -4.78 -6.65
C ARG A 94 -13.25 -4.62 -8.13
N PHE A 95 -12.42 -5.52 -8.68
CA PHE A 95 -12.04 -5.55 -10.09
C PHE A 95 -12.83 -6.60 -10.89
N GLY A 96 -13.88 -7.17 -10.30
CA GLY A 96 -14.71 -8.18 -10.96
C GLY A 96 -14.10 -9.58 -10.97
N LEU A 97 -13.02 -9.80 -10.23
CA LEU A 97 -12.35 -11.11 -10.17
C LEU A 97 -12.89 -11.91 -9.00
N THR A 98 -14.06 -12.54 -9.21
CA THR A 98 -14.79 -13.26 -8.15
C THR A 98 -14.50 -14.75 -8.08
N MET A 99 -13.68 -15.28 -9.01
CA MET A 99 -13.29 -16.68 -9.03
C MET A 99 -12.28 -17.00 -7.92
N ASN A 100 -12.08 -18.30 -7.64
CA ASN A 100 -11.20 -18.75 -6.55
C ASN A 100 -9.77 -18.23 -6.66
N ARG A 101 -9.25 -18.07 -7.88
CA ARG A 101 -7.91 -17.57 -8.13
C ARG A 101 -7.87 -16.08 -8.48
N GLY A 102 -8.95 -15.37 -8.20
CA GLY A 102 -9.02 -13.92 -8.44
C GLY A 102 -7.87 -13.14 -7.82
N PRO A 103 -7.54 -13.37 -6.52
CA PRO A 103 -6.41 -12.68 -5.90
C PRO A 103 -5.08 -12.91 -6.59
N GLU A 104 -4.80 -14.13 -7.04
CA GLU A 104 -3.57 -14.47 -7.75
C GLU A 104 -3.53 -13.83 -9.13
N ILE A 105 -4.66 -13.82 -9.84
CA ILE A 105 -4.78 -13.18 -11.16
C ILE A 105 -4.52 -11.67 -11.03
N LEU A 106 -5.11 -11.03 -10.04
CA LEU A 106 -4.88 -9.60 -9.81
C LEU A 106 -3.41 -9.32 -9.48
N GLY A 107 -2.78 -10.15 -8.65
CA GLY A 107 -1.37 -10.03 -8.31
C GLY A 107 -0.47 -10.11 -9.54
N GLN A 108 -0.74 -11.05 -10.43
CA GLN A 108 0.01 -11.19 -11.69
C GLN A 108 -0.18 -9.97 -12.59
N TYR A 109 -1.41 -9.46 -12.66
CA TYR A 109 -1.71 -8.26 -13.45
C TYR A 109 -0.94 -7.04 -12.93
N MET A 110 -0.94 -6.84 -11.62
CA MET A 110 -0.19 -5.74 -11.00
C MET A 110 1.30 -5.85 -11.25
N HIS A 111 1.86 -7.07 -11.16
CA HIS A 111 3.26 -7.32 -11.43
C HIS A 111 3.61 -7.02 -12.90
N SER A 112 2.74 -7.43 -13.83
CA SER A 112 2.90 -7.14 -15.24
C SER A 112 2.88 -5.64 -15.53
N MET A 113 2.00 -4.89 -14.89
CA MET A 113 1.96 -3.44 -15.01
C MET A 113 3.27 -2.80 -14.54
N THR A 114 3.86 -3.31 -13.47
CA THR A 114 5.14 -2.84 -12.98
C THR A 114 6.24 -3.02 -14.02
N ILE A 115 6.29 -4.19 -14.66
CA ILE A 115 7.27 -4.49 -15.70
C ILE A 115 7.10 -3.56 -16.90
N ILE A 116 5.87 -3.40 -17.37
CA ILE A 116 5.57 -2.53 -18.52
C ILE A 116 5.97 -1.09 -18.24
N ARG A 117 5.70 -0.60 -17.03
CA ARG A 117 6.03 0.77 -16.66
C ARG A 117 7.53 1.03 -16.65
N ASN A 118 8.33 0.00 -16.35
CA ASN A 118 9.78 0.12 -16.24
C ASN A 118 10.50 -0.09 -17.58
N LEU A 119 9.75 -0.43 -18.63
CA LEU A 119 10.31 -0.49 -20.00
C LEU A 119 10.47 0.91 -20.58
#